data_f2d5c9f6edb1c1a24063f4a6674d5141
#
_entry.id   f2d5c9f6edb1c1a24063f4a6674d5141
#
_cell.length_a   1.000
_cell.length_b   1.000
_cell.length_c   1.000
_cell.angle_alpha   90.00
_cell.angle_beta   90.00
_cell.angle_gamma   90.00
#
_symmetry.space_group_name_H-M   'P 1'
#
loop_
_entity.id
_entity.type
_entity.pdbx_description
1 polymer ?
#
loop_
_entity_poly.entity_id
_entity_poly.type
_entity_poly.pdbx_seq_one_letter_code
_entity_poly.pdbx_strand_id
1 'polypeptide(L)'
;MKDIAKRFAENPLLSPNNIPPSTEGLEITCLLNPGVFQFKGKTWLIVRVAERPKQKDNIISFPVLTETENITIIEIDKNDPELIADDARVINYKGNDYLTTLSHLRLVCSDDGTNFYEPEDYPSLVGEGILETFGIEDCRVALIEGKYFLTFTSVSDNGVGVGLRTTTDWKNFEKHGMILPAHNKDCAIFEEKINGVFYALHRPSSVDIGGNYIWIASSPDGIHWGNHHCIVKTRKGLWDSKRVGAGAAPIKTAKGWLEIYHGANENHQYCLGAFLMDLNDPTKVIARTEAPIMVPTAEYEISGFFGNVVFTNGHIVEPDGDTVTIYYGASDEFVCGAKFSINEILSLLKEI
;
A
#
# COMPACT_ATOMS: atom_id res chain seq x y z
N MET A 1 12.81 -19.10 12.33
CA MET A 1 11.75 -19.16 11.30
C MET A 1 12.44 -19.06 9.95
N LYS A 2 12.06 -19.85 8.95
CA LYS A 2 12.73 -19.83 7.64
C LYS A 2 12.02 -18.80 6.77
N ASP A 3 12.65 -17.64 6.54
CA ASP A 3 12.27 -16.70 5.50
C ASP A 3 12.46 -17.39 4.15
N ILE A 4 11.41 -17.40 3.30
CA ILE A 4 11.44 -18.07 1.99
C ILE A 4 11.55 -17.06 0.83
N ALA A 5 11.65 -15.76 1.13
CA ALA A 5 11.80 -14.71 0.14
C ALA A 5 13.17 -14.79 -0.56
N LYS A 6 13.15 -14.80 -1.88
CA LYS A 6 14.36 -14.68 -2.71
C LYS A 6 14.51 -13.22 -3.15
N ARG A 7 15.16 -12.41 -2.31
CA ARG A 7 15.40 -10.98 -2.57
C ARG A 7 16.25 -10.78 -3.80
N PHE A 8 15.97 -9.72 -4.55
CA PHE A 8 16.80 -9.35 -5.70
C PHE A 8 18.19 -8.90 -5.23
N ALA A 9 19.20 -9.22 -6.02
CA ALA A 9 20.58 -8.80 -5.73
C ALA A 9 20.76 -7.28 -5.91
N GLU A 10 19.91 -6.69 -6.74
CA GLU A 10 19.89 -5.27 -7.11
C GLU A 10 19.19 -4.37 -6.06
N ASN A 11 18.60 -4.97 -5.01
CA ASN A 11 17.91 -4.19 -3.98
C ASN A 11 18.85 -3.21 -3.24
N PRO A 12 18.38 -2.00 -2.90
CA PRO A 12 17.08 -1.41 -3.25
C PRO A 12 16.98 -1.02 -4.73
N LEU A 13 15.82 -1.31 -5.37
CA LEU A 13 15.59 -0.98 -6.77
C LEU A 13 15.36 0.52 -6.98
N LEU A 14 14.69 1.18 -6.02
CA LEU A 14 14.48 2.62 -6.00
C LEU A 14 14.70 3.17 -4.59
N SER A 15 15.26 4.37 -4.54
CA SER A 15 15.49 5.17 -3.35
C SER A 15 15.04 6.62 -3.59
N PRO A 16 14.91 7.46 -2.57
CA PRO A 16 14.54 8.87 -2.71
C PRO A 16 15.34 9.67 -3.74
N ASN A 17 16.58 9.26 -4.01
CA ASN A 17 17.46 9.95 -4.96
C ASN A 17 17.23 9.56 -6.43
N ASN A 18 16.38 8.59 -6.74
CA ASN A 18 16.19 8.08 -8.10
C ASN A 18 15.20 8.88 -8.93
N ILE A 19 14.34 9.69 -8.30
CA ILE A 19 13.38 10.55 -8.97
C ILE A 19 13.49 12.00 -8.46
N PRO A 20 13.27 13.01 -9.31
CA PRO A 20 13.31 14.41 -8.87
C PRO A 20 12.05 14.75 -8.04
N PRO A 21 12.15 15.72 -7.10
CA PRO A 21 10.98 16.26 -6.42
C PRO A 21 9.93 16.79 -7.41
N SER A 22 8.65 16.74 -7.00
CA SER A 22 7.53 17.22 -7.84
C SER A 22 7.56 18.75 -8.03
N THR A 23 8.09 19.46 -7.07
CA THR A 23 8.13 20.94 -7.04
C THR A 23 9.44 21.42 -6.44
N GLU A 24 9.95 22.55 -6.94
CA GLU A 24 11.13 23.23 -6.36
C GLU A 24 10.89 23.57 -4.89
N GLY A 25 11.88 23.30 -4.05
CA GLY A 25 11.82 23.55 -2.60
C GLY A 25 11.36 22.37 -1.76
N LEU A 26 10.87 21.30 -2.39
CA LEU A 26 10.60 20.02 -1.73
C LEU A 26 11.81 19.08 -1.82
N GLU A 27 11.83 18.10 -0.93
CA GLU A 27 12.72 16.93 -0.95
C GLU A 27 11.89 15.67 -0.85
N ILE A 28 12.26 14.63 -1.59
CA ILE A 28 11.67 13.31 -1.44
C ILE A 28 12.26 12.65 -0.19
N THR A 29 11.40 12.28 0.75
CA THR A 29 11.81 11.57 1.96
C THR A 29 11.68 10.07 1.81
N CYS A 30 10.66 9.60 1.06
CA CYS A 30 10.35 8.19 0.93
C CYS A 30 9.87 7.84 -0.48
N LEU A 31 10.34 6.68 -0.99
CA LEU A 31 9.76 5.96 -2.11
C LEU A 31 9.36 4.58 -1.62
N LEU A 32 8.07 4.25 -1.60
CA LEU A 32 7.59 3.06 -0.90
C LEU A 32 6.31 2.48 -1.49
N ASN A 33 5.98 1.27 -1.05
CA ASN A 33 4.69 0.60 -1.19
C ASN A 33 4.08 0.67 -2.61
N PRO A 34 4.79 0.20 -3.65
CA PRO A 34 4.29 0.32 -5.00
C PRO A 34 3.13 -0.63 -5.28
N GLY A 35 2.08 -0.14 -5.95
CA GLY A 35 1.20 -0.99 -6.74
C GLY A 35 1.94 -1.48 -7.98
N VAL A 36 1.61 -2.67 -8.47
CA VAL A 36 2.34 -3.33 -9.57
C VAL A 36 1.37 -3.77 -10.65
N PHE A 37 1.76 -3.61 -11.91
CA PHE A 37 0.98 -4.07 -13.04
C PHE A 37 1.85 -4.28 -14.28
N GLN A 38 1.33 -5.00 -15.26
CA GLN A 38 1.93 -5.14 -16.57
C GLN A 38 1.17 -4.30 -17.60
N PHE A 39 1.90 -3.53 -18.41
CA PHE A 39 1.31 -2.72 -19.46
C PHE A 39 2.31 -2.53 -20.61
N LYS A 40 1.87 -2.75 -21.85
CA LYS A 40 2.69 -2.63 -23.07
C LYS A 40 4.01 -3.42 -23.01
N GLY A 41 3.96 -4.63 -22.44
CA GLY A 41 5.12 -5.53 -22.37
C GLY A 41 6.19 -5.14 -21.32
N LYS A 42 5.91 -4.18 -20.47
CA LYS A 42 6.79 -3.73 -19.39
C LYS A 42 6.18 -4.01 -18.03
N THR A 43 7.03 -4.12 -17.00
CA THR A 43 6.65 -4.05 -15.61
C THR A 43 6.53 -2.59 -15.18
N TRP A 44 5.41 -2.24 -14.59
CA TRP A 44 5.14 -0.90 -14.08
C TRP A 44 4.90 -0.92 -12.58
N LEU A 45 5.42 0.09 -11.92
CA LEU A 45 5.15 0.39 -10.53
C LEU A 45 4.44 1.74 -10.44
N ILE A 46 3.38 1.80 -9.64
CA ILE A 46 2.80 3.05 -9.18
C ILE A 46 3.29 3.28 -7.74
N VAL A 47 4.32 4.08 -7.61
CA VAL A 47 5.09 4.25 -6.36
C VAL A 47 4.49 5.37 -5.54
N ARG A 48 4.30 5.14 -4.23
CA ARG A 48 4.04 6.23 -3.29
C ARG A 48 5.31 7.04 -3.10
N VAL A 49 5.21 8.33 -3.36
CA VAL A 49 6.27 9.31 -3.14
C VAL A 49 5.83 10.23 -2.01
N ALA A 50 6.61 10.30 -0.94
CA ALA A 50 6.36 11.24 0.15
C ALA A 50 7.39 12.36 0.10
N GLU A 51 6.91 13.60 0.06
CA GLU A 51 7.70 14.81 -0.06
C GLU A 51 7.43 15.77 1.08
N ARG A 52 8.43 16.55 1.44
CA ARG A 52 8.31 17.65 2.39
C ARG A 52 9.24 18.81 2.02
N PRO A 53 9.01 20.03 2.55
CA PRO A 53 9.98 21.09 2.47
C PRO A 53 11.26 20.75 3.25
N LYS A 54 12.39 21.26 2.81
CA LYS A 54 13.64 21.18 3.59
C LYS A 54 13.44 21.81 4.96
N GLN A 55 13.76 21.07 6.00
CA GLN A 55 13.56 21.52 7.38
C GLN A 55 14.61 22.58 7.78
N LYS A 56 14.22 23.51 8.64
CA LYS A 56 15.06 24.54 9.25
C LYS A 56 15.25 24.26 10.75
N ASP A 57 16.32 24.76 11.36
CA ASP A 57 16.66 24.42 12.75
C ASP A 57 15.55 24.69 13.75
N ASN A 58 14.92 25.86 13.69
CA ASN A 58 13.90 26.30 14.65
C ASN A 58 12.46 26.27 14.10
N ILE A 59 12.27 25.79 12.88
CA ILE A 59 10.97 25.78 12.20
C ILE A 59 10.65 24.37 11.77
N ILE A 60 9.43 23.92 12.02
CA ILE A 60 8.87 22.75 11.38
C ILE A 60 8.09 23.21 10.15
N SER A 61 8.37 22.60 9.02
CA SER A 61 7.74 22.95 7.75
C SER A 61 7.08 21.70 7.16
N PHE A 62 5.84 21.81 6.72
CA PHE A 62 5.11 20.70 6.10
C PHE A 62 4.21 21.20 4.97
N PRO A 63 3.95 20.36 3.94
CA PRO A 63 3.12 20.71 2.80
C PRO A 63 1.65 20.32 3.06
N VAL A 64 0.74 21.16 2.55
CA VAL A 64 -0.72 20.87 2.53
C VAL A 64 -1.23 21.19 1.12
N LEU A 65 -2.11 20.35 0.58
CA LEU A 65 -2.85 20.66 -0.64
C LEU A 65 -4.00 21.59 -0.32
N THR A 66 -4.11 22.66 -1.09
CA THR A 66 -5.26 23.56 -1.05
C THR A 66 -6.42 22.97 -1.86
N GLU A 67 -7.62 23.53 -1.70
CA GLU A 67 -8.80 23.17 -2.52
C GLU A 67 -8.59 23.34 -4.03
N THR A 68 -7.61 24.18 -4.43
CA THR A 68 -7.22 24.40 -5.83
C THR A 68 -6.05 23.51 -6.26
N GLU A 69 -5.75 22.47 -5.51
CA GLU A 69 -4.71 21.46 -5.80
C GLU A 69 -3.28 22.06 -5.83
N ASN A 70 -3.08 23.26 -5.26
CA ASN A 70 -1.75 23.83 -5.10
C ASN A 70 -1.15 23.41 -3.75
N ILE A 71 0.15 23.19 -3.74
CA ILE A 71 0.88 22.89 -2.51
C ILE A 71 1.16 24.22 -1.79
N THR A 72 0.71 24.33 -0.54
CA THR A 72 1.06 25.39 0.40
C THR A 72 1.97 24.84 1.47
N ILE A 73 3.05 25.57 1.79
CA ILE A 73 3.96 25.19 2.87
C ILE A 73 3.55 25.96 4.12
N ILE A 74 3.28 25.23 5.20
CA ILE A 74 3.04 25.79 6.53
C ILE A 74 4.36 25.74 7.29
N GLU A 75 4.73 26.85 7.92
CA GLU A 75 5.92 26.98 8.76
C GLU A 75 5.53 27.39 10.17
N ILE A 76 5.98 26.63 11.19
CA ILE A 76 5.67 26.85 12.59
C ILE A 76 6.96 26.85 13.41
N ASP A 77 7.12 27.81 14.33
CA ASP A 77 8.23 27.79 15.29
C ASP A 77 8.12 26.54 16.20
N LYS A 78 9.22 25.81 16.33
CA LYS A 78 9.26 24.59 17.17
C LYS A 78 8.98 24.85 18.65
N ASN A 79 9.11 26.11 19.08
CA ASN A 79 8.81 26.52 20.45
C ASN A 79 7.38 27.05 20.62
N ASP A 80 6.54 27.02 19.58
CA ASP A 80 5.14 27.42 19.70
C ASP A 80 4.40 26.49 20.67
N PRO A 81 3.79 27.02 21.77
CA PRO A 81 3.15 26.20 22.79
C PRO A 81 1.90 25.44 22.31
N GLU A 82 1.36 25.81 21.16
CA GLU A 82 0.21 25.12 20.55
C GLU A 82 0.64 24.01 19.56
N LEU A 83 1.97 23.79 19.39
CA LEU A 83 2.53 22.73 18.56
C LEU A 83 2.76 21.47 19.37
N ILE A 84 2.20 20.34 18.91
CA ILE A 84 2.51 19.00 19.39
C ILE A 84 3.09 18.21 18.22
N ALA A 85 4.34 17.76 18.33
CA ALA A 85 5.09 17.08 17.26
C ALA A 85 5.86 15.88 17.84
N ASP A 86 5.15 14.99 18.55
CA ASP A 86 5.72 13.81 19.21
C ASP A 86 5.90 12.63 18.24
N ASP A 87 5.19 12.62 17.13
CA ASP A 87 5.30 11.61 16.05
C ASP A 87 5.97 12.26 14.82
N ALA A 88 6.94 11.57 14.23
CA ALA A 88 7.64 12.06 13.02
C ALA A 88 6.71 12.23 11.79
N ARG A 89 5.53 11.61 11.81
CA ARG A 89 4.56 11.57 10.70
C ARG A 89 3.40 12.54 10.86
N VAL A 90 3.02 12.86 12.10
CA VAL A 90 1.82 13.65 12.42
C VAL A 90 2.19 14.82 13.32
N ILE A 91 1.65 15.98 12.99
CA ILE A 91 1.74 17.20 13.79
C ILE A 91 0.33 17.61 14.18
N ASN A 92 0.11 17.92 15.46
CA ASN A 92 -1.08 18.67 15.87
C ASN A 92 -0.70 20.12 16.09
N TYR A 93 -1.40 21.03 15.43
CA TYR A 93 -1.24 22.47 15.62
C TYR A 93 -2.60 23.14 15.76
N LYS A 94 -2.80 23.81 16.90
CA LYS A 94 -4.07 24.48 17.25
C LYS A 94 -5.28 23.56 17.17
N GLY A 95 -5.08 22.29 17.57
CA GLY A 95 -6.14 21.28 17.58
C GLY A 95 -6.41 20.63 16.23
N ASN A 96 -5.67 20.96 15.18
CA ASN A 96 -5.78 20.31 13.85
C ASN A 96 -4.59 19.40 13.62
N ASP A 97 -4.85 18.20 13.09
CA ASP A 97 -3.81 17.25 12.69
C ASP A 97 -3.33 17.53 11.27
N TYR A 98 -2.02 17.41 11.06
CA TYR A 98 -1.36 17.55 9.77
C TYR A 98 -0.35 16.42 9.59
N LEU A 99 -0.12 16.01 8.35
CA LEU A 99 1.00 15.12 8.03
C LEU A 99 2.28 15.92 7.78
N THR A 100 3.42 15.37 8.21
CA THR A 100 4.73 16.00 7.98
C THR A 100 5.19 15.93 6.53
N THR A 101 4.59 15.05 5.74
CA THR A 101 4.86 14.83 4.32
C THR A 101 3.56 14.85 3.53
N LEU A 102 3.63 15.23 2.26
CA LEU A 102 2.56 15.05 1.28
C LEU A 102 2.88 13.84 0.42
N SER A 103 1.95 12.90 0.37
CA SER A 103 2.07 11.71 -0.48
C SER A 103 1.31 11.88 -1.79
N HIS A 104 1.95 11.44 -2.89
CA HIS A 104 1.34 11.31 -4.21
C HIS A 104 1.88 10.05 -4.90
N LEU A 105 1.34 9.71 -6.07
CA LEU A 105 1.68 8.48 -6.76
C LEU A 105 2.37 8.78 -8.09
N ARG A 106 3.51 8.15 -8.34
CA ARG A 106 4.28 8.30 -9.59
C ARG A 106 4.46 6.97 -10.29
N LEU A 107 4.40 7.02 -11.62
CA LEU A 107 4.56 5.85 -12.47
C LEU A 107 6.01 5.69 -12.88
N VAL A 108 6.57 4.52 -12.64
CA VAL A 108 7.87 4.10 -13.17
C VAL A 108 7.72 2.78 -13.90
N CYS A 109 8.53 2.52 -14.91
CA CYS A 109 8.48 1.29 -15.66
C CYS A 109 9.86 0.68 -15.91
N SER A 110 9.88 -0.62 -16.20
CA SER A 110 11.08 -1.39 -16.45
C SER A 110 10.84 -2.41 -17.56
N ASP A 111 11.86 -2.65 -18.39
CA ASP A 111 11.88 -3.70 -19.40
C ASP A 111 12.35 -5.05 -18.82
N ASP A 112 13.11 -5.05 -17.72
CA ASP A 112 13.74 -6.22 -17.11
C ASP A 112 13.24 -6.55 -15.70
N GLY A 113 12.38 -5.68 -15.14
CA GLY A 113 11.83 -5.83 -13.78
C GLY A 113 12.77 -5.40 -12.65
N THR A 114 13.93 -4.85 -12.96
CA THR A 114 14.93 -4.40 -11.97
C THR A 114 15.38 -2.96 -12.17
N ASN A 115 15.58 -2.54 -13.42
CA ASN A 115 15.99 -1.18 -13.77
C ASN A 115 14.76 -0.32 -14.11
N PHE A 116 14.31 0.49 -13.15
CA PHE A 116 13.14 1.34 -13.29
C PHE A 116 13.50 2.77 -13.65
N TYR A 117 12.67 3.38 -14.50
CA TYR A 117 12.75 4.80 -14.86
C TYR A 117 11.36 5.41 -14.96
N GLU A 118 11.28 6.73 -14.78
CA GLU A 118 10.05 7.49 -14.91
C GLU A 118 9.81 7.87 -16.38
N PRO A 119 8.69 7.47 -16.99
CA PRO A 119 8.39 7.81 -18.38
C PRO A 119 7.77 9.22 -18.46
N GLU A 120 8.25 10.05 -19.40
CA GLU A 120 7.83 11.45 -19.57
C GLU A 120 6.34 11.63 -19.93
N ASP A 121 5.75 10.65 -20.61
CA ASP A 121 4.41 10.75 -21.19
C ASP A 121 3.25 10.38 -20.24
N TYR A 122 3.53 10.06 -18.96
CA TYR A 122 2.52 9.58 -18.02
C TYR A 122 2.39 10.53 -16.83
N PRO A 123 1.14 10.79 -16.37
CA PRO A 123 0.93 11.76 -15.30
C PRO A 123 1.31 11.21 -13.93
N SER A 124 1.71 12.09 -13.02
CA SER A 124 1.65 11.83 -11.58
C SER A 124 0.20 11.90 -11.13
N LEU A 125 -0.20 11.05 -10.18
CA LEU A 125 -1.50 11.11 -9.55
C LEU A 125 -1.34 11.81 -8.20
N VAL A 126 -1.96 12.96 -8.09
CA VAL A 126 -1.98 13.77 -6.86
C VAL A 126 -3.33 13.66 -6.17
N GLY A 127 -3.39 14.05 -4.89
CA GLY A 127 -4.64 14.18 -4.17
C GLY A 127 -5.52 15.30 -4.75
N GLU A 128 -6.83 15.11 -4.72
CA GLU A 128 -7.80 16.03 -5.30
C GLU A 128 -9.02 16.18 -4.39
N GLY A 129 -9.50 17.41 -4.28
CA GLY A 129 -10.69 17.73 -3.48
C GLY A 129 -10.48 17.55 -1.96
N ILE A 130 -11.54 17.74 -1.21
CA ILE A 130 -11.53 17.85 0.26
C ILE A 130 -11.23 16.53 1.02
N LEU A 131 -11.30 15.38 0.33
CA LEU A 131 -11.04 14.07 0.94
C LEU A 131 -9.60 13.57 0.72
N GLU A 132 -8.76 14.36 0.02
CA GLU A 132 -7.39 14.00 -0.34
C GLU A 132 -6.39 15.15 -0.04
N THR A 133 -6.75 16.07 0.87
CA THR A 133 -5.96 17.29 1.17
C THR A 133 -4.58 17.00 1.77
N PHE A 134 -4.37 15.82 2.37
CA PHE A 134 -3.07 15.35 2.85
C PHE A 134 -2.44 14.31 1.91
N GLY A 135 -2.98 14.20 0.68
CA GLY A 135 -2.47 13.35 -0.38
C GLY A 135 -3.15 11.98 -0.49
N ILE A 136 -2.57 11.16 -1.35
CA ILE A 136 -3.01 9.78 -1.64
C ILE A 136 -1.85 8.81 -1.46
N GLU A 137 -2.15 7.61 -0.93
CA GLU A 137 -1.14 6.67 -0.47
C GLU A 137 -1.41 5.25 -0.96
N ASP A 138 -0.37 4.42 -1.00
CA ASP A 138 -0.43 2.95 -0.99
C ASP A 138 -1.40 2.35 -2.02
N CYS A 139 -1.19 2.68 -3.29
CA CYS A 139 -2.04 2.22 -4.39
C CYS A 139 -1.93 0.70 -4.60
N ARG A 140 -3.07 0.07 -4.86
CA ARG A 140 -3.17 -1.30 -5.35
C ARG A 140 -3.85 -1.30 -6.70
N VAL A 141 -3.39 -2.17 -7.58
CA VAL A 141 -3.87 -2.25 -8.95
C VAL A 141 -4.48 -3.63 -9.20
N ALA A 142 -5.67 -3.66 -9.77
CA ALA A 142 -6.32 -4.87 -10.26
C ALA A 142 -6.74 -4.69 -11.72
N LEU A 143 -6.42 -5.65 -12.58
CA LEU A 143 -6.84 -5.66 -13.99
C LEU A 143 -8.06 -6.57 -14.14
N ILE A 144 -9.23 -5.97 -14.42
CA ILE A 144 -10.49 -6.69 -14.52
C ILE A 144 -11.13 -6.37 -15.87
N GLU A 145 -11.35 -7.39 -16.70
CA GLU A 145 -12.02 -7.26 -18.01
C GLU A 145 -11.40 -6.15 -18.89
N GLY A 146 -10.06 -6.00 -18.84
CA GLY A 146 -9.31 -5.03 -19.64
C GLY A 146 -9.30 -3.60 -19.10
N LYS A 147 -9.84 -3.35 -17.91
CA LYS A 147 -9.82 -2.06 -17.21
C LYS A 147 -9.03 -2.18 -15.92
N TYR A 148 -8.12 -1.25 -15.67
CA TYR A 148 -7.37 -1.18 -14.41
C TYR A 148 -8.18 -0.44 -13.35
N PHE A 149 -8.28 -1.02 -12.17
CA PHE A 149 -8.87 -0.45 -10.97
C PHE A 149 -7.75 -0.10 -10.01
N LEU A 150 -7.64 1.16 -9.65
CA LEU A 150 -6.64 1.70 -8.74
C LEU A 150 -7.32 2.09 -7.43
N THR A 151 -7.18 1.28 -6.42
CA THR A 151 -7.57 1.64 -5.06
C THR A 151 -6.38 2.25 -4.33
N PHE A 152 -6.62 3.31 -3.60
CA PHE A 152 -5.58 4.00 -2.83
C PHE A 152 -6.16 4.55 -1.53
N THR A 153 -5.30 4.87 -0.60
CA THR A 153 -5.69 5.53 0.64
C THR A 153 -5.80 7.02 0.40
N SER A 154 -7.00 7.58 0.55
CA SER A 154 -7.27 9.02 0.57
C SER A 154 -7.08 9.54 1.98
N VAL A 155 -6.31 10.62 2.17
CA VAL A 155 -5.99 11.17 3.49
C VAL A 155 -6.38 12.65 3.56
N SER A 156 -7.13 13.01 4.58
CA SER A 156 -7.55 14.39 4.86
C SER A 156 -7.85 14.56 6.35
N ASP A 157 -8.23 15.75 6.76
CA ASP A 157 -8.79 16.05 8.08
C ASP A 157 -10.13 15.33 8.37
N ASN A 158 -10.80 14.84 7.31
CA ASN A 158 -11.99 13.99 7.44
C ASN A 158 -11.64 12.52 7.74
N GLY A 159 -10.35 12.21 7.93
CA GLY A 159 -9.82 10.90 8.21
C GLY A 159 -9.27 10.19 6.96
N VAL A 160 -9.13 8.87 7.09
CA VAL A 160 -8.46 8.01 6.11
C VAL A 160 -9.49 7.08 5.47
N GLY A 161 -9.72 7.21 4.17
CA GLY A 161 -10.65 6.36 3.42
C GLY A 161 -10.02 5.74 2.17
N VAL A 162 -10.80 4.97 1.42
CA VAL A 162 -10.34 4.36 0.17
C VAL A 162 -10.93 5.09 -1.02
N GLY A 163 -10.04 5.66 -1.83
CA GLY A 163 -10.38 6.23 -3.14
C GLY A 163 -10.26 5.20 -4.26
N LEU A 164 -10.97 5.45 -5.37
CA LEU A 164 -10.92 4.64 -6.57
C LEU A 164 -10.75 5.52 -7.81
N ARG A 165 -9.77 5.16 -8.64
CA ARG A 165 -9.67 5.62 -10.03
C ARG A 165 -9.62 4.41 -10.96
N THR A 166 -10.10 4.56 -12.20
CA THR A 166 -9.99 3.52 -13.22
C THR A 166 -9.38 4.07 -14.49
N THR A 167 -8.68 3.21 -15.25
CA THR A 167 -8.04 3.58 -16.52
C THR A 167 -7.91 2.38 -17.45
N THR A 168 -7.73 2.63 -18.72
CA THR A 168 -7.35 1.62 -19.74
C THR A 168 -6.03 1.96 -20.43
N ASP A 169 -5.51 3.17 -20.22
CA ASP A 169 -4.35 3.69 -20.96
C ASP A 169 -3.24 4.30 -20.08
N TRP A 170 -3.52 4.44 -18.78
CA TRP A 170 -2.64 5.05 -17.78
C TRP A 170 -2.32 6.54 -18.01
N LYS A 171 -3.05 7.17 -18.92
CA LYS A 171 -2.97 8.61 -19.22
C LYS A 171 -4.23 9.34 -18.82
N ASN A 172 -5.37 8.68 -18.97
CA ASN A 172 -6.69 9.22 -18.63
C ASN A 172 -7.30 8.38 -17.52
N PHE A 173 -7.78 9.04 -16.47
CA PHE A 173 -8.35 8.39 -15.30
C PHE A 173 -9.81 8.83 -15.09
N GLU A 174 -10.70 7.84 -14.97
CA GLU A 174 -12.05 8.04 -14.48
C GLU A 174 -12.01 8.01 -12.94
N LYS A 175 -12.52 9.05 -12.30
CA LYS A 175 -12.50 9.23 -10.84
C LYS A 175 -13.86 8.83 -10.27
N HIS A 176 -13.83 7.92 -9.28
CA HIS A 176 -15.04 7.42 -8.63
C HIS A 176 -15.19 7.94 -7.18
N GLY A 177 -14.25 8.79 -6.73
CA GLY A 177 -14.24 9.30 -5.36
C GLY A 177 -13.93 8.25 -4.31
N MET A 178 -14.40 8.48 -3.09
CA MET A 178 -14.19 7.57 -1.95
C MET A 178 -15.22 6.44 -1.99
N ILE A 179 -14.77 5.20 -2.15
CA ILE A 179 -15.61 3.99 -2.23
C ILE A 179 -15.81 3.30 -0.87
N LEU A 180 -14.89 3.48 0.07
CA LEU A 180 -15.03 3.04 1.46
C LEU A 180 -14.70 4.22 2.38
N PRO A 181 -15.65 4.60 3.25
CA PRO A 181 -15.49 5.78 4.09
C PRO A 181 -14.45 5.57 5.21
N ALA A 182 -14.09 6.67 5.85
CA ALA A 182 -13.15 6.71 6.97
C ALA A 182 -13.72 5.95 8.21
N HIS A 183 -12.88 5.22 8.99
CA HIS A 183 -11.47 5.00 8.65
C HIS A 183 -11.29 3.65 7.96
N ASN A 184 -10.71 3.65 6.78
CA ASN A 184 -10.51 2.44 5.99
C ASN A 184 -9.27 2.56 5.09
N LYS A 185 -8.58 1.45 4.82
CA LYS A 185 -7.42 1.37 3.94
C LYS A 185 -7.15 -0.07 3.47
N ASP A 186 -6.01 -0.30 2.82
CA ASP A 186 -5.54 -1.61 2.35
C ASP A 186 -6.58 -2.34 1.50
N CYS A 187 -7.23 -1.61 0.57
CA CYS A 187 -8.24 -2.18 -0.30
C CYS A 187 -7.61 -2.86 -1.52
N ALA A 188 -7.79 -4.18 -1.63
CA ALA A 188 -7.30 -5.00 -2.73
C ALA A 188 -8.48 -5.70 -3.44
N ILE A 189 -8.80 -5.25 -4.65
CA ILE A 189 -9.87 -5.82 -5.46
C ILE A 189 -9.35 -7.10 -6.13
N PHE A 190 -10.16 -8.16 -6.16
CA PHE A 190 -9.87 -9.40 -6.89
C PHE A 190 -9.88 -9.13 -8.40
N GLU A 191 -8.94 -9.70 -9.14
CA GLU A 191 -8.83 -9.49 -10.59
C GLU A 191 -9.88 -10.24 -11.43
N GLU A 192 -10.67 -11.10 -10.77
CA GLU A 192 -11.80 -11.79 -11.41
C GLU A 192 -13.07 -11.62 -10.59
N LYS A 193 -14.20 -11.49 -11.27
CA LYS A 193 -15.51 -11.61 -10.63
C LYS A 193 -15.79 -13.06 -10.26
N ILE A 194 -16.28 -13.30 -9.06
CA ILE A 194 -16.71 -14.61 -8.60
C ILE A 194 -18.23 -14.65 -8.71
N ASN A 195 -18.77 -15.54 -9.56
CA ASN A 195 -20.20 -15.63 -9.86
C ASN A 195 -20.83 -14.28 -10.32
N GLY A 196 -20.06 -13.47 -11.07
CA GLY A 196 -20.50 -12.18 -11.59
C GLY A 196 -20.40 -11.01 -10.61
N VAL A 197 -19.85 -11.23 -9.40
CA VAL A 197 -19.74 -10.25 -8.33
C VAL A 197 -18.27 -9.87 -8.11
N PHE A 198 -17.99 -8.59 -7.91
CA PHE A 198 -16.68 -8.12 -7.48
C PHE A 198 -16.48 -8.37 -5.99
N TYR A 199 -15.26 -8.70 -5.61
CA TYR A 199 -14.83 -8.82 -4.21
C TYR A 199 -13.59 -7.96 -3.95
N ALA A 200 -13.49 -7.43 -2.73
CA ALA A 200 -12.31 -6.69 -2.29
C ALA A 200 -12.00 -7.00 -0.83
N LEU A 201 -10.71 -7.17 -0.54
CA LEU A 201 -10.20 -7.13 0.83
C LEU A 201 -10.03 -5.67 1.23
N HIS A 202 -10.27 -5.34 2.51
CA HIS A 202 -10.04 -4.00 3.04
C HIS A 202 -9.81 -4.06 4.56
N ARG A 203 -9.37 -2.94 5.15
CA ARG A 203 -9.09 -2.86 6.58
C ARG A 203 -9.72 -1.63 7.20
N PRO A 204 -10.87 -1.77 7.88
CA PRO A 204 -11.33 -0.74 8.80
C PRO A 204 -10.29 -0.52 9.91
N SER A 205 -9.90 0.73 10.14
CA SER A 205 -8.91 1.10 11.16
C SER A 205 -9.65 1.52 12.43
N SER A 206 -9.90 0.55 13.31
CA SER A 206 -10.56 0.83 14.61
C SER A 206 -9.58 1.47 15.57
N VAL A 207 -10.05 2.50 16.27
CA VAL A 207 -9.29 3.19 17.34
C VAL A 207 -9.76 2.77 18.74
N ASP A 208 -10.99 2.24 18.86
CA ASP A 208 -11.62 1.88 20.13
C ASP A 208 -11.89 0.39 20.25
N ILE A 209 -13.13 -0.04 19.92
CA ILE A 209 -13.56 -1.44 19.99
C ILE A 209 -13.25 -2.15 18.70
N GLY A 210 -12.65 -3.33 18.78
CA GLY A 210 -12.26 -4.14 17.63
C GLY A 210 -10.75 -4.15 17.42
N GLY A 211 -10.30 -4.11 16.18
CA GLY A 211 -8.88 -4.12 15.83
C GLY A 211 -8.68 -3.91 14.33
N ASN A 212 -7.42 -3.80 13.94
CA ASN A 212 -7.00 -3.65 12.56
C ASN A 212 -6.99 -5.03 11.89
N TYR A 213 -8.15 -5.45 11.39
CA TYR A 213 -8.42 -6.78 10.81
C TYR A 213 -8.67 -6.71 9.32
N ILE A 214 -8.43 -7.80 8.59
CA ILE A 214 -8.81 -7.89 7.19
C ILE A 214 -10.28 -8.26 7.10
N TRP A 215 -11.01 -7.44 6.36
CA TRP A 215 -12.40 -7.64 5.99
C TRP A 215 -12.49 -7.92 4.50
N ILE A 216 -13.56 -8.54 4.06
CA ILE A 216 -13.95 -8.70 2.67
C ILE A 216 -15.29 -8.05 2.44
N ALA A 217 -15.45 -7.42 1.28
CA ALA A 217 -16.71 -6.83 0.81
C ALA A 217 -17.02 -7.33 -0.59
N SER A 218 -18.28 -7.25 -0.99
CA SER A 218 -18.73 -7.52 -2.35
C SER A 218 -19.38 -6.30 -3.00
N SER A 219 -19.34 -6.24 -4.34
CA SER A 219 -19.92 -5.15 -5.12
C SER A 219 -20.51 -5.68 -6.43
N PRO A 220 -21.65 -5.15 -6.89
CA PRO A 220 -22.20 -5.49 -8.20
C PRO A 220 -21.46 -4.80 -9.36
N ASP A 221 -20.79 -3.69 -9.13
CA ASP A 221 -20.22 -2.79 -10.14
C ASP A 221 -18.75 -2.39 -9.91
N GLY A 222 -18.16 -2.80 -8.77
CA GLY A 222 -16.79 -2.44 -8.37
C GLY A 222 -16.67 -1.04 -7.74
N ILE A 223 -17.79 -0.32 -7.57
CA ILE A 223 -17.84 1.04 -7.01
C ILE A 223 -18.63 1.06 -5.70
N HIS A 224 -19.80 0.42 -5.66
CA HIS A 224 -20.67 0.36 -4.49
C HIS A 224 -20.41 -0.94 -3.71
N TRP A 225 -19.85 -0.83 -2.51
CA TRP A 225 -19.40 -1.97 -1.69
C TRP A 225 -20.31 -2.23 -0.50
N GLY A 226 -20.61 -3.51 -0.26
CA GLY A 226 -21.45 -3.96 0.84
C GLY A 226 -21.12 -5.38 1.28
N ASN A 227 -22.02 -6.03 2.05
CA ASN A 227 -21.85 -7.41 2.55
C ASN A 227 -20.47 -7.62 3.22
N HIS A 228 -20.12 -6.73 4.14
CA HIS A 228 -18.82 -6.76 4.82
C HIS A 228 -18.71 -7.90 5.82
N HIS A 229 -17.64 -8.72 5.71
CA HIS A 229 -17.32 -9.79 6.65
C HIS A 229 -15.88 -9.64 7.15
N CYS A 230 -15.67 -9.71 8.47
CA CYS A 230 -14.33 -9.80 9.06
C CYS A 230 -13.81 -11.23 8.91
N ILE A 231 -12.76 -11.41 8.09
CA ILE A 231 -12.28 -12.74 7.71
C ILE A 231 -10.94 -13.11 8.33
N VAL A 232 -10.06 -12.15 8.60
CA VAL A 232 -8.76 -12.42 9.24
C VAL A 232 -8.51 -11.45 10.37
N LYS A 233 -8.32 -11.98 11.59
CA LYS A 233 -8.00 -11.22 12.79
C LYS A 233 -6.53 -11.37 13.17
N THR A 234 -6.05 -10.45 14.01
CA THR A 234 -4.76 -10.54 14.67
C THR A 234 -4.68 -11.76 15.58
N ARG A 235 -3.46 -12.28 15.80
CA ARG A 235 -3.22 -13.46 16.67
C ARG A 235 -2.31 -13.06 17.84
N LYS A 236 -2.85 -13.10 19.03
CA LYS A 236 -2.15 -12.71 20.25
C LYS A 236 -0.86 -13.53 20.43
N GLY A 237 0.25 -12.84 20.66
CA GLY A 237 1.56 -13.46 20.91
C GLY A 237 2.29 -13.93 19.65
N LEU A 238 1.71 -13.73 18.46
CA LEU A 238 2.37 -14.00 17.20
C LEU A 238 2.88 -12.72 16.51
N TRP A 239 3.54 -12.87 15.38
CA TRP A 239 4.14 -11.81 14.60
C TRP A 239 3.12 -10.80 14.01
N ASP A 240 1.87 -11.19 13.94
CA ASP A 240 0.73 -10.41 13.43
C ASP A 240 -0.28 -10.06 14.54
N SER A 241 0.22 -9.80 15.76
CA SER A 241 -0.60 -9.58 16.96
C SER A 241 -1.28 -8.23 17.00
N LYS A 242 -0.71 -7.17 16.41
CA LYS A 242 -1.21 -5.80 16.52
C LYS A 242 -2.12 -5.39 15.37
N ARG A 243 -1.75 -5.74 14.14
CA ARG A 243 -2.54 -5.45 12.94
C ARG A 243 -2.27 -6.43 11.82
N VAL A 244 -3.26 -6.59 10.95
CA VAL A 244 -3.16 -7.30 9.68
C VAL A 244 -3.83 -6.49 8.59
N GLY A 245 -3.34 -6.55 7.36
CA GLY A 245 -3.90 -5.86 6.20
C GLY A 245 -3.55 -6.57 4.90
N ALA A 246 -4.41 -6.43 3.89
CA ALA A 246 -4.19 -7.03 2.59
C ALA A 246 -2.94 -6.43 1.90
N GLY A 247 -2.27 -7.26 1.13
CA GLY A 247 -1.23 -6.84 0.20
C GLY A 247 -1.82 -6.40 -1.15
N ALA A 248 -1.52 -7.16 -2.21
CA ALA A 248 -2.05 -6.95 -3.56
C ALA A 248 -3.38 -7.69 -3.79
N ALA A 249 -3.87 -7.71 -5.03
CA ALA A 249 -5.01 -8.54 -5.41
C ALA A 249 -4.74 -10.02 -5.12
N PRO A 250 -5.69 -10.80 -4.53
CA PRO A 250 -5.49 -12.21 -4.26
C PRO A 250 -5.22 -13.03 -5.54
N ILE A 251 -4.30 -13.98 -5.44
CA ILE A 251 -3.88 -14.85 -6.55
C ILE A 251 -4.81 -16.06 -6.63
N LYS A 252 -5.42 -16.28 -7.80
CA LYS A 252 -6.21 -17.46 -8.05
C LYS A 252 -5.31 -18.69 -8.21
N THR A 253 -5.54 -19.72 -7.40
CA THR A 253 -4.84 -21.01 -7.48
C THR A 253 -5.86 -22.15 -7.60
N ALA A 254 -5.40 -23.35 -7.95
CA ALA A 254 -6.27 -24.52 -7.96
C ALA A 254 -6.84 -24.90 -6.57
N LYS A 255 -6.22 -24.39 -5.49
CA LYS A 255 -6.62 -24.68 -4.11
C LYS A 255 -7.49 -23.59 -3.47
N GLY A 256 -7.57 -22.40 -4.07
CA GLY A 256 -8.29 -21.26 -3.51
C GLY A 256 -7.66 -19.94 -3.94
N TRP A 257 -8.17 -18.84 -3.39
CA TRP A 257 -7.60 -17.50 -3.56
C TRP A 257 -6.50 -17.26 -2.51
N LEU A 258 -5.25 -17.22 -2.96
CA LEU A 258 -4.09 -16.99 -2.11
C LEU A 258 -3.88 -15.49 -1.92
N GLU A 259 -3.86 -15.03 -0.69
CA GLU A 259 -3.49 -13.66 -0.33
C GLU A 259 -2.14 -13.63 0.38
N ILE A 260 -1.24 -12.76 -0.09
CA ILE A 260 0.00 -12.39 0.60
C ILE A 260 -0.29 -11.11 1.39
N TYR A 261 -0.47 -11.23 2.70
CA TYR A 261 -0.86 -10.14 3.58
C TYR A 261 0.31 -9.66 4.45
N HIS A 262 0.23 -8.42 4.93
CA HIS A 262 1.13 -7.91 5.94
C HIS A 262 0.56 -8.02 7.34
N GLY A 263 1.41 -8.27 8.32
CA GLY A 263 1.09 -8.21 9.73
C GLY A 263 2.16 -7.48 10.52
N ALA A 264 1.77 -6.86 11.62
CA ALA A 264 2.70 -6.22 12.54
C ALA A 264 2.50 -6.71 13.97
N ASN A 265 3.61 -6.82 14.72
CA ASN A 265 3.61 -7.11 16.14
C ASN A 265 3.59 -5.83 16.99
N GLU A 266 3.61 -5.98 18.31
CA GLU A 266 3.58 -4.86 19.26
C GLU A 266 4.80 -3.94 19.17
N ASN A 267 5.92 -4.44 18.63
CA ASN A 267 7.15 -3.67 18.39
C ASN A 267 7.16 -2.99 17.01
N HIS A 268 6.01 -2.95 16.32
CA HIS A 268 5.88 -2.38 14.99
C HIS A 268 6.76 -3.03 13.91
N GLN A 269 7.22 -4.25 14.12
CA GLN A 269 7.89 -5.02 13.07
C GLN A 269 6.84 -5.56 12.10
N TYR A 270 6.95 -5.17 10.82
CA TYR A 270 6.08 -5.62 9.74
C TYR A 270 6.70 -6.79 8.97
N CYS A 271 5.93 -7.85 8.83
CA CYS A 271 6.29 -9.06 8.11
C CYS A 271 5.19 -9.43 7.12
N LEU A 272 5.51 -10.30 6.16
CA LEU A 272 4.51 -10.87 5.24
C LEU A 272 4.16 -12.30 5.66
N GLY A 273 2.89 -12.65 5.52
CA GLY A 273 2.36 -14.00 5.64
C GLY A 273 1.39 -14.28 4.51
N ALA A 274 0.73 -15.43 4.56
CA ALA A 274 -0.26 -15.79 3.56
C ALA A 274 -1.48 -16.48 4.17
N PHE A 275 -2.64 -16.32 3.53
CA PHE A 275 -3.83 -17.11 3.81
C PHE A 275 -4.54 -17.49 2.51
N LEU A 276 -5.37 -18.52 2.59
CA LEU A 276 -6.11 -19.08 1.46
C LEU A 276 -7.61 -18.96 1.72
N MET A 277 -8.33 -18.43 0.74
CA MET A 277 -9.80 -18.35 0.75
C MET A 277 -10.40 -19.37 -0.21
N ASP A 278 -11.62 -19.82 0.06
CA ASP A 278 -12.36 -20.73 -0.82
C ASP A 278 -12.59 -20.11 -2.21
N LEU A 279 -12.50 -20.92 -3.26
CA LEU A 279 -12.63 -20.46 -4.65
C LEU A 279 -14.01 -19.88 -4.99
N ASN A 280 -15.07 -20.45 -4.41
CA ASN A 280 -16.46 -20.10 -4.73
C ASN A 280 -17.08 -19.15 -3.72
N ASP A 281 -16.56 -19.16 -2.48
CA ASP A 281 -17.00 -18.30 -1.39
C ASP A 281 -15.77 -17.69 -0.68
N PRO A 282 -15.20 -16.58 -1.19
CA PRO A 282 -13.99 -16.02 -0.66
C PRO A 282 -14.17 -15.39 0.74
N THR A 283 -15.38 -15.38 1.29
CA THR A 283 -15.61 -15.00 2.69
C THR A 283 -15.10 -16.06 3.68
N LYS A 284 -14.80 -17.26 3.19
CA LYS A 284 -14.28 -18.38 3.97
C LYS A 284 -12.76 -18.48 3.83
N VAL A 285 -12.04 -18.18 4.89
CA VAL A 285 -10.60 -18.48 4.99
C VAL A 285 -10.45 -19.94 5.41
N ILE A 286 -9.75 -20.73 4.59
CA ILE A 286 -9.59 -22.18 4.78
C ILE A 286 -8.23 -22.56 5.34
N ALA A 287 -7.22 -21.72 5.16
CA ALA A 287 -5.89 -21.96 5.71
C ALA A 287 -5.10 -20.65 5.87
N ARG A 288 -4.11 -20.64 6.78
CA ARG A 288 -3.25 -19.49 7.04
C ARG A 288 -1.84 -19.92 7.47
N THR A 289 -0.78 -19.16 7.11
CA THR A 289 0.57 -19.44 7.61
C THR A 289 0.66 -19.16 9.11
N GLU A 290 1.31 -20.02 9.85
CA GLU A 290 1.57 -19.81 11.28
C GLU A 290 2.72 -18.82 11.47
N ALA A 291 3.83 -19.06 10.76
CA ALA A 291 4.99 -18.17 10.72
C ALA A 291 4.90 -17.21 9.53
N PRO A 292 5.61 -16.06 9.57
CA PRO A 292 5.75 -15.21 8.41
C PRO A 292 6.53 -15.91 7.29
N ILE A 293 6.22 -15.59 6.04
CA ILE A 293 6.95 -16.04 4.84
C ILE A 293 8.12 -15.11 4.51
N MET A 294 8.08 -13.87 4.99
CA MET A 294 9.15 -12.86 4.84
C MET A 294 9.21 -12.00 6.09
N VAL A 295 10.44 -11.77 6.58
CA VAL A 295 10.73 -10.90 7.72
C VAL A 295 11.83 -9.90 7.34
N PRO A 296 11.88 -8.70 7.93
CA PRO A 296 12.99 -7.76 7.71
C PRO A 296 14.32 -8.39 8.15
N THR A 297 15.27 -8.50 7.23
CA THR A 297 16.60 -9.08 7.48
C THR A 297 17.73 -8.30 6.85
N ALA A 298 17.52 -7.65 5.71
CA ALA A 298 18.50 -6.82 5.05
C ALA A 298 18.60 -5.44 5.73
N GLU A 299 19.75 -4.78 5.64
CA GLU A 299 19.98 -3.48 6.27
C GLU A 299 18.94 -2.44 5.82
N TYR A 300 18.61 -2.41 4.54
CA TYR A 300 17.59 -1.52 3.97
C TYR A 300 16.14 -1.87 4.40
N GLU A 301 15.90 -3.01 5.04
CA GLU A 301 14.61 -3.40 5.63
C GLU A 301 14.55 -3.09 7.13
N ILE A 302 15.72 -3.01 7.78
CA ILE A 302 15.86 -2.80 9.23
C ILE A 302 16.00 -1.33 9.55
N SER A 303 16.73 -0.58 8.71
CA SER A 303 17.09 0.81 8.93
C SER A 303 16.58 1.70 7.79
N GLY A 304 15.89 2.81 8.12
CA GLY A 304 15.30 3.75 7.18
C GLY A 304 14.38 4.72 7.90
N PHE A 305 13.44 5.34 7.16
CA PHE A 305 12.48 6.30 7.72
C PHE A 305 11.62 5.68 8.83
N PHE A 306 11.16 4.43 8.64
CA PHE A 306 10.50 3.62 9.67
C PHE A 306 11.00 2.19 9.58
N GLY A 307 11.98 1.85 10.40
CA GLY A 307 12.72 0.58 10.32
C GLY A 307 11.92 -0.68 10.67
N ASN A 308 12.50 -1.84 10.34
CA ASN A 308 11.91 -3.17 10.52
C ASN A 308 10.60 -3.40 9.75
N VAL A 309 10.56 -2.99 8.48
CA VAL A 309 9.37 -3.07 7.62
C VAL A 309 9.66 -3.76 6.31
N VAL A 310 8.83 -4.75 5.97
CA VAL A 310 8.57 -5.25 4.62
C VAL A 310 7.07 -5.18 4.36
N PHE A 311 6.66 -4.47 3.30
CA PHE A 311 5.26 -4.16 3.02
C PHE A 311 4.99 -4.18 1.51
N THR A 312 4.03 -4.98 1.02
CA THR A 312 3.74 -5.07 -0.42
C THR A 312 2.30 -4.68 -0.74
N ASN A 313 2.13 -3.97 -1.86
CA ASN A 313 0.84 -3.65 -2.48
C ASN A 313 0.72 -4.21 -3.90
N GLY A 314 1.74 -4.91 -4.37
CA GLY A 314 1.74 -5.35 -5.75
C GLY A 314 2.64 -6.55 -6.01
N HIS A 315 2.18 -7.38 -6.94
CA HIS A 315 2.94 -8.53 -7.41
C HIS A 315 2.66 -8.80 -8.89
N ILE A 316 3.46 -9.66 -9.47
CA ILE A 316 3.25 -10.28 -10.78
C ILE A 316 3.38 -11.78 -10.61
N VAL A 317 2.38 -12.53 -11.06
CA VAL A 317 2.52 -13.99 -11.24
C VAL A 317 3.21 -14.22 -12.57
N GLU A 318 4.35 -14.90 -12.53
CA GLU A 318 5.16 -15.16 -13.73
C GLU A 318 4.48 -16.21 -14.64
N PRO A 319 4.85 -16.26 -15.94
CA PRO A 319 4.22 -17.19 -16.88
C PRO A 319 4.35 -18.68 -16.55
N ASP A 320 5.25 -19.06 -15.64
CA ASP A 320 5.40 -20.45 -15.16
C ASP A 320 4.27 -20.87 -14.22
N GLY A 321 3.43 -19.92 -13.77
CA GLY A 321 2.30 -20.13 -12.88
C GLY A 321 2.64 -20.51 -11.44
N ASP A 322 3.93 -20.53 -11.07
CA ASP A 322 4.41 -20.81 -9.71
C ASP A 322 5.21 -19.67 -9.12
N THR A 323 5.99 -18.96 -9.92
CA THR A 323 6.77 -17.83 -9.41
C THR A 323 5.88 -16.60 -9.26
N VAL A 324 5.87 -16.02 -8.07
CA VAL A 324 5.31 -14.68 -7.81
C VAL A 324 6.43 -13.71 -7.47
N THR A 325 6.55 -12.64 -8.25
CA THR A 325 7.45 -11.52 -8.02
C THR A 325 6.69 -10.43 -7.28
N ILE A 326 7.09 -10.09 -6.07
CA ILE A 326 6.57 -8.95 -5.34
C ILE A 326 7.51 -7.75 -5.45
N TYR A 327 6.91 -6.56 -5.50
CA TYR A 327 7.65 -5.32 -5.26
C TYR A 327 7.12 -4.72 -3.97
N TYR A 328 8.03 -4.37 -3.06
CA TYR A 328 7.67 -4.04 -1.68
C TYR A 328 8.40 -2.79 -1.18
N GLY A 329 7.78 -2.10 -0.24
CA GLY A 329 8.40 -1.05 0.55
C GLY A 329 9.26 -1.66 1.66
N ALA A 330 10.49 -1.17 1.78
CA ALA A 330 11.42 -1.54 2.82
C ALA A 330 11.73 -0.33 3.70
N SER A 331 11.59 -0.47 5.02
CA SER A 331 11.82 0.57 6.04
C SER A 331 11.10 1.91 5.77
N ASP A 332 9.95 1.87 5.08
CA ASP A 332 9.19 3.04 4.61
C ASP A 332 10.04 4.07 3.83
N GLU A 333 11.12 3.63 3.18
CA GLU A 333 12.04 4.53 2.45
C GLU A 333 12.39 4.03 1.05
N PHE A 334 12.44 2.70 0.85
CA PHE A 334 12.95 2.10 -0.38
C PHE A 334 11.92 1.21 -1.06
N VAL A 335 12.04 1.08 -2.39
CA VAL A 335 11.34 0.04 -3.16
C VAL A 335 12.32 -1.08 -3.47
N CYS A 336 11.91 -2.30 -3.15
CA CYS A 336 12.69 -3.53 -3.32
C CYS A 336 11.88 -4.60 -4.07
N GLY A 337 12.56 -5.66 -4.55
CA GLY A 337 11.95 -6.81 -5.21
C GLY A 337 12.32 -8.13 -4.54
N ALA A 338 11.39 -9.09 -4.56
CA ALA A 338 11.64 -10.47 -4.13
C ALA A 338 10.75 -11.46 -4.90
N LYS A 339 11.20 -12.71 -4.99
CA LYS A 339 10.44 -13.82 -5.59
C LYS A 339 10.08 -14.89 -4.57
N PHE A 340 8.93 -15.51 -4.79
CA PHE A 340 8.46 -16.68 -4.04
C PHE A 340 7.96 -17.75 -5.00
N SER A 341 7.90 -19.00 -4.54
CA SER A 341 7.12 -20.06 -5.17
C SER A 341 5.72 -20.09 -4.53
N ILE A 342 4.68 -20.03 -5.34
CA ILE A 342 3.28 -20.17 -4.89
C ILE A 342 3.08 -21.54 -4.25
N ASN A 343 3.64 -22.60 -4.83
CA ASN A 343 3.55 -23.96 -4.28
C ASN A 343 4.26 -24.07 -2.92
N GLU A 344 5.42 -23.39 -2.74
CA GLU A 344 6.10 -23.35 -1.44
C GLU A 344 5.22 -22.62 -0.41
N ILE A 345 4.65 -21.44 -0.75
CA ILE A 345 3.71 -20.74 0.15
C ILE A 345 2.52 -21.62 0.51
N LEU A 346 1.88 -22.26 -0.48
CA LEU A 346 0.74 -23.15 -0.25
C LEU A 346 1.06 -24.35 0.65
N SER A 347 2.33 -24.82 0.65
CA SER A 347 2.80 -25.90 1.52
C SER A 347 2.97 -25.51 2.98
N LEU A 348 3.12 -24.21 3.26
CA LEU A 348 3.27 -23.65 4.61
C LEU A 348 1.93 -23.32 5.28
N LEU A 349 0.85 -23.34 4.54
CA LEU A 349 -0.49 -23.05 5.06
C LEU A 349 -0.95 -24.15 6.02
N LYS A 350 -1.60 -23.77 7.08
CA LYS A 350 -2.27 -24.63 8.04
C LYS A 350 -3.77 -24.40 7.98
N GLU A 351 -4.54 -25.47 7.89
CA GLU A 351 -6.00 -25.42 7.95
C GLU A 351 -6.48 -24.79 9.27
N ILE A 352 -7.56 -24.02 9.22
CA ILE A 352 -8.18 -23.30 10.36
C ILE A 352 -9.65 -23.59 10.49
#